data_4a186086da1b824dc28d2cd41b18ea4a
#
_entry.id   4a186086da1b824dc28d2cd41b18ea4a
#
_cell.length_a   1.000
_cell.length_b   1.000
_cell.length_c   1.000
_cell.angle_alpha   90.00
_cell.angle_beta   90.00
_cell.angle_gamma   90.00
#
_symmetry.space_group_name_H-M   'P 1'
#
loop_
_entity.id
_entity.type
_entity.pdbx_description
1 polymer ?
#
loop_
_entity_poly.entity_id
_entity_poly.type
_entity_poly.pdbx_seq_one_letter_code
_entity_poly.pdbx_strand_id
1 'polypeptide(L)'
;MSQFIAMNRFKIVPGMESEFESIWKTRNTYLEDVPGFIRFNLVKGPKREDHVLYASHTLWASEQDFEAWTKSEAFRKAHEGAGSRGHLYIGHPDFEGFTIVEGAGVG
;
A
#
# COMPACT_ATOMS: atom_id res chain seq x y z
N MET A 1 13.38 5.91 17.42
CA MET A 1 12.40 4.89 17.06
C MET A 1 12.72 4.32 15.68
N SER A 2 12.45 3.05 15.48
CA SER A 2 12.72 2.41 14.19
C SER A 2 11.66 2.78 13.18
N GLN A 3 12.09 2.93 11.93
CA GLN A 3 11.17 3.12 10.82
C GLN A 3 10.34 1.87 10.58
N PHE A 4 9.20 2.04 9.96
CA PHE A 4 8.23 0.97 9.74
C PHE A 4 7.80 0.94 8.28
N ILE A 5 7.72 -0.28 7.71
CA ILE A 5 7.23 -0.48 6.35
C ILE A 5 5.87 -1.17 6.42
N ALA A 6 4.87 -0.56 5.81
CA ALA A 6 3.54 -1.17 5.70
C ALA A 6 3.35 -1.63 4.26
N MET A 7 3.14 -2.92 4.07
CA MET A 7 2.91 -3.50 2.75
C MET A 7 1.55 -4.16 2.69
N ASN A 8 0.83 -3.89 1.60
CA ASN A 8 -0.45 -4.52 1.36
C ASN A 8 -0.37 -5.19 -0.01
N ARG A 9 -0.47 -6.51 -0.04
CA ARG A 9 -0.32 -7.30 -1.27
C ARG A 9 -1.67 -7.52 -1.92
N PHE A 10 -1.71 -7.34 -3.25
CA PHE A 10 -2.93 -7.49 -4.03
C PHE A 10 -2.72 -8.53 -5.13
N LYS A 11 -3.67 -9.44 -5.25
CA LYS A 11 -3.70 -10.37 -6.40
C LYS A 11 -4.67 -9.79 -7.40
N ILE A 12 -4.15 -9.40 -8.56
CA ILE A 12 -4.95 -8.72 -9.59
C ILE A 12 -5.28 -9.68 -10.71
N VAL A 13 -6.52 -9.61 -11.18
CA VAL A 13 -7.01 -10.45 -12.27
C VAL A 13 -6.15 -10.21 -13.52
N PRO A 14 -5.63 -11.28 -14.15
CA PRO A 14 -4.84 -11.13 -15.38
C PRO A 14 -5.62 -10.38 -16.45
N GLY A 15 -4.97 -9.43 -17.11
CA GLY A 15 -5.60 -8.57 -18.10
C GLY A 15 -6.11 -7.26 -17.55
N MET A 16 -6.16 -7.11 -16.20
CA MET A 16 -6.66 -5.90 -15.56
C MET A 16 -5.54 -4.99 -15.05
N GLU A 17 -4.29 -5.28 -15.42
CA GLU A 17 -3.13 -4.56 -14.92
C GLU A 17 -3.21 -3.06 -15.22
N SER A 18 -3.54 -2.70 -16.45
CA SER A 18 -3.60 -1.29 -16.87
C SER A 18 -4.66 -0.51 -16.09
N GLU A 19 -5.83 -1.11 -15.90
CA GLU A 19 -6.91 -0.46 -15.15
C GLU A 19 -6.49 -0.27 -13.69
N PHE A 20 -5.90 -1.30 -13.09
CA PHE A 20 -5.45 -1.23 -11.71
C PHE A 20 -4.37 -0.15 -11.52
N GLU A 21 -3.37 -0.13 -12.39
CA GLU A 21 -2.30 0.87 -12.32
C GLU A 21 -2.82 2.28 -12.54
N SER A 22 -3.77 2.45 -13.48
CA SER A 22 -4.37 3.75 -13.74
C SER A 22 -5.07 4.31 -12.51
N ILE A 23 -5.78 3.46 -11.77
CA ILE A 23 -6.45 3.87 -10.53
C ILE A 23 -5.43 4.43 -9.54
N TRP A 24 -4.32 3.73 -9.34
CA TRP A 24 -3.30 4.16 -8.39
C TRP A 24 -2.55 5.41 -8.85
N LYS A 25 -2.39 5.59 -10.15
CA LYS A 25 -1.72 6.77 -10.69
C LYS A 25 -2.56 8.04 -10.56
N THR A 26 -3.87 7.90 -10.52
CA THR A 26 -4.78 9.06 -10.55
C THR A 26 -5.45 9.35 -9.21
N ARG A 27 -5.46 8.39 -8.27
CA ARG A 27 -6.13 8.60 -6.99
C ARG A 27 -5.33 9.52 -6.08
N ASN A 28 -6.04 10.25 -5.23
CA ASN A 28 -5.41 11.03 -4.19
C ASN A 28 -5.23 10.14 -2.94
N THR A 29 -4.01 9.98 -2.50
CA THR A 29 -3.71 9.15 -1.33
C THR A 29 -3.87 9.91 -0.02
N TYR A 30 -3.86 11.25 -0.05
CA TYR A 30 -3.92 12.11 1.13
C TYR A 30 -2.79 11.84 2.12
N LEU A 31 -1.65 11.33 1.64
CA LEU A 31 -0.53 10.96 2.49
C LEU A 31 0.47 12.09 2.75
N GLU A 32 0.58 13.05 1.84
CA GLU A 32 1.65 14.05 1.86
C GLU A 32 1.81 14.80 3.18
N ASP A 33 0.69 15.14 3.82
CA ASP A 33 0.72 15.92 5.06
C ASP A 33 0.53 15.06 6.31
N VAL A 34 0.56 13.74 6.19
CA VAL A 34 0.36 12.86 7.35
C VAL A 34 1.64 12.78 8.16
N PRO A 35 1.57 13.04 9.48
CA PRO A 35 2.77 12.97 10.33
C PRO A 35 3.43 11.60 10.26
N GLY A 36 4.75 11.60 10.06
CA GLY A 36 5.54 10.37 10.02
C GLY A 36 5.57 9.67 8.68
N PHE A 37 4.76 10.11 7.71
CA PHE A 37 4.83 9.55 6.36
C PHE A 37 6.13 9.95 5.69
N ILE A 38 6.81 8.99 5.05
CA ILE A 38 8.08 9.24 4.36
C ILE A 38 7.94 9.03 2.86
N ARG A 39 7.42 7.87 2.44
CA ARG A 39 7.39 7.53 1.02
C ARG A 39 6.33 6.47 0.72
N PHE A 40 5.73 6.55 -0.45
CA PHE A 40 4.77 5.58 -0.94
C PHE A 40 5.14 5.15 -2.36
N ASN A 41 5.02 3.86 -2.63
CA ASN A 41 5.15 3.32 -3.97
C ASN A 41 4.17 2.18 -4.17
N LEU A 42 3.56 2.11 -5.34
CA LEU A 42 2.92 0.89 -5.80
C LEU A 42 4.01 0.10 -6.52
N VAL A 43 4.20 -1.16 -6.12
CA VAL A 43 5.22 -2.00 -6.73
C VAL A 43 4.55 -3.19 -7.43
N LYS A 44 5.13 -3.61 -8.55
CA LYS A 44 4.60 -4.70 -9.36
C LYS A 44 5.49 -5.92 -9.19
N GLY A 45 4.90 -7.03 -8.77
CA GLY A 45 5.60 -8.28 -8.60
C GLY A 45 5.47 -9.22 -9.79
N PRO A 46 5.73 -10.50 -9.60
CA PRO A 46 5.68 -11.47 -10.70
C PRO A 46 4.25 -11.77 -11.15
N LYS A 47 4.14 -12.12 -12.42
CA LYS A 47 2.90 -12.65 -12.97
C LYS A 47 2.85 -14.14 -12.68
N ARG A 48 1.76 -14.59 -12.06
CA ARG A 48 1.52 -16.00 -11.77
C ARG A 48 0.47 -16.54 -12.73
N GLU A 49 0.13 -17.83 -12.62
CA GLU A 49 -0.86 -18.45 -13.48
C GLU A 49 -2.24 -17.83 -13.35
N ASP A 50 -2.65 -17.51 -12.13
CA ASP A 50 -3.99 -17.05 -11.83
C ASP A 50 -4.06 -15.56 -11.45
N HIS A 51 -2.92 -14.88 -11.30
CA HIS A 51 -2.94 -13.46 -10.90
C HIS A 51 -1.63 -12.77 -11.23
N VAL A 52 -1.68 -11.43 -11.15
CA VAL A 52 -0.48 -10.60 -11.16
C VAL A 52 -0.35 -10.01 -9.76
N LEU A 53 0.81 -10.16 -9.14
CA LEU A 53 1.03 -9.65 -7.79
C LEU A 53 1.42 -8.18 -7.83
N TYR A 54 0.76 -7.37 -6.99
CA TYR A 54 1.13 -5.99 -6.73
C TYR A 54 1.21 -5.79 -5.23
N ALA A 55 1.88 -4.73 -4.81
CA ALA A 55 1.85 -4.33 -3.42
C ALA A 55 1.92 -2.81 -3.30
N SER A 56 1.24 -2.28 -2.29
CA SER A 56 1.50 -0.91 -1.86
C SER A 56 2.60 -0.98 -0.80
N HIS A 57 3.59 -0.11 -0.93
CA HIS A 57 4.74 -0.06 -0.03
C HIS A 57 4.82 1.35 0.54
N THR A 58 4.66 1.47 1.85
CA THR A 58 4.69 2.76 2.52
C THR A 58 5.75 2.73 3.61
N LEU A 59 6.63 3.74 3.60
CA LEU A 59 7.66 3.87 4.62
C LEU A 59 7.23 4.95 5.60
N TRP A 60 7.30 4.63 6.91
CA TRP A 60 6.87 5.48 8.01
C TRP A 60 8.01 5.70 8.99
N ALA A 61 8.00 6.85 9.65
CA ALA A 61 9.00 7.15 10.69
C ALA A 61 8.89 6.19 11.87
N SER A 62 7.69 5.69 12.16
CA SER A 62 7.45 4.73 13.23
C SER A 62 6.16 3.96 12.97
N GLU A 63 6.00 2.82 13.64
CA GLU A 63 4.77 2.05 13.59
C GLU A 63 3.59 2.84 14.17
N GLN A 64 3.85 3.62 15.21
CA GLN A 64 2.81 4.44 15.83
C GLN A 64 2.24 5.46 14.86
N ASP A 65 3.08 6.06 14.02
CA ASP A 65 2.61 7.01 13.01
C ASP A 65 1.71 6.32 11.99
N PHE A 66 2.07 5.10 11.58
CA PHE A 66 1.23 4.31 10.69
C PHE A 66 -0.13 4.01 11.32
N GLU A 67 -0.13 3.56 12.58
CA GLU A 67 -1.37 3.24 13.28
C GLU A 67 -2.26 4.47 13.43
N ALA A 68 -1.68 5.61 13.74
CA ALA A 68 -2.43 6.86 13.84
C ALA A 68 -3.08 7.23 12.52
N TRP A 69 -2.36 7.04 11.41
CA TRP A 69 -2.91 7.29 10.08
C TRP A 69 -4.11 6.41 9.78
N THR A 70 -4.06 5.12 10.14
CA THR A 70 -5.18 4.19 9.86
C THR A 70 -6.49 4.60 10.56
N LYS A 71 -6.39 5.46 11.55
CA LYS A 71 -7.55 5.96 12.29
C LYS A 71 -7.92 7.39 11.89
N SER A 72 -7.25 7.95 10.88
CA SER A 72 -7.41 9.35 10.51
C SER A 72 -8.46 9.56 9.42
N GLU A 73 -8.88 10.81 9.28
CA GLU A 73 -9.76 11.24 8.21
C GLU A 73 -9.10 11.05 6.84
N ALA A 74 -7.78 11.27 6.75
CA ALA A 74 -7.04 11.08 5.51
C ALA A 74 -7.12 9.62 5.04
N PHE A 75 -6.99 8.67 5.96
CA PHE A 75 -7.13 7.24 5.64
C PHE A 75 -8.53 6.95 5.11
N ARG A 76 -9.55 7.43 5.80
CA ARG A 76 -10.93 7.21 5.40
C ARG A 76 -11.18 7.76 3.99
N LYS A 77 -10.73 8.97 3.72
CA LYS A 77 -10.90 9.60 2.40
C LYS A 77 -10.17 8.84 1.30
N ALA A 78 -8.96 8.37 1.58
CA ALA A 78 -8.17 7.64 0.59
C ALA A 78 -8.80 6.30 0.21
N HIS A 79 -9.61 5.73 1.10
CA HIS A 79 -10.23 4.43 0.89
C HIS A 79 -11.71 4.51 0.51
N GLU A 80 -12.24 5.70 0.28
CA GLU A 80 -13.61 5.85 -0.21
C GLU A 80 -13.74 5.21 -1.58
N GLY A 81 -14.80 4.44 -1.79
CA GLY A 81 -15.08 3.80 -3.06
C GLY A 81 -14.25 2.56 -3.37
N ALA A 82 -13.39 2.12 -2.44
CA ALA A 82 -12.55 0.95 -2.67
C ALA A 82 -13.37 -0.31 -2.99
N GLY A 83 -14.55 -0.45 -2.36
CA GLY A 83 -15.42 -1.60 -2.58
C GLY A 83 -15.99 -1.69 -4.00
N SER A 84 -16.03 -0.59 -4.75
CA SER A 84 -16.56 -0.57 -6.10
C SER A 84 -15.62 -1.17 -7.14
N ARG A 85 -14.41 -1.55 -6.74
CA ARG A 85 -13.37 -2.07 -7.64
C ARG A 85 -13.07 -3.55 -7.42
N GLY A 86 -14.02 -4.28 -6.82
CA GLY A 86 -13.84 -5.70 -6.50
C GLY A 86 -13.53 -6.58 -7.70
N HIS A 87 -13.97 -6.19 -8.90
CA HIS A 87 -13.73 -6.96 -10.12
C HIS A 87 -12.24 -7.05 -10.51
N LEU A 88 -11.39 -6.22 -9.92
CA LEU A 88 -9.95 -6.21 -10.20
C LEU A 88 -9.19 -7.23 -9.36
N TYR A 89 -9.75 -7.62 -8.21
CA TYR A 89 -9.03 -8.37 -7.19
C TYR A 89 -9.45 -9.82 -7.12
N ILE A 90 -8.47 -10.68 -6.82
CA ILE A 90 -8.72 -12.07 -6.45
C ILE A 90 -8.52 -12.16 -4.94
N GLY A 91 -9.61 -12.29 -4.20
CA GLY A 91 -9.58 -12.35 -2.74
C GLY A 91 -9.28 -11.00 -2.09
N HIS A 92 -9.00 -11.04 -0.79
CA HIS A 92 -8.70 -9.85 -0.01
C HIS A 92 -7.22 -9.51 -0.07
N PRO A 93 -6.85 -8.22 0.05
CA PRO A 93 -5.43 -7.86 0.18
C PRO A 93 -4.82 -8.50 1.45
N ASP A 94 -3.54 -8.84 1.35
CA ASP A 94 -2.78 -9.37 2.49
C ASP A 94 -1.86 -8.30 3.03
N PHE A 95 -2.11 -7.88 4.26
CA PHE A 95 -1.30 -6.86 4.91
C PHE A 95 -0.17 -7.47 5.71
N GLU A 96 1.00 -6.83 5.65
CA GLU A 96 2.13 -7.23 6.47
C GLU A 96 2.95 -5.99 6.82
N GLY A 97 3.30 -5.84 8.09
CA GLY A 97 4.12 -4.73 8.55
C GLY A 97 5.51 -5.20 8.95
N PHE A 98 6.51 -4.36 8.71
CA PHE A 98 7.91 -4.70 9.00
C PHE A 98 8.58 -3.54 9.73
N THR A 99 9.23 -3.85 10.85
CA THR A 99 10.06 -2.86 11.55
C THR A 99 11.48 -2.98 11.00
N ILE A 100 12.06 -1.84 10.61
CA ILE A 100 13.43 -1.83 10.13
C ILE A 100 14.34 -2.09 11.33
N VAL A 101 15.19 -3.12 11.22
CA VAL A 101 16.15 -3.47 12.27
C VAL A 101 17.33 -2.54 12.17
N GLU A 102 17.52 -1.71 13.18
CA GLU A 102 18.63 -0.75 13.20
C GLU A 102 19.97 -1.47 13.20
N GLY A 103 20.91 -0.95 12.41
CA GLY A 103 22.22 -1.54 12.30
C GLY A 103 22.34 -2.69 11.31
N ALA A 104 21.22 -3.14 10.74
CA ALA A 104 21.20 -4.24 9.79
C ALA A 104 20.90 -3.77 8.36
N GLY A 105 21.28 -2.54 8.04
CA GLY A 105 21.05 -1.97 6.72
C GLY A 105 22.14 -0.99 6.34
N VAL A 106 22.10 -0.55 5.08
CA VAL A 106 22.98 0.49 4.55
C VAL A 106 22.18 1.44 3.66
N GLY A 107 22.62 2.70 3.57
CA GLY A 107 21.94 3.69 2.72
C GLY A 107 20.93 4.57 3.39
#